data_734ead662604cfbe79a85c02c7974308
#
_entry.id   734ead662604cfbe79a85c02c7974308
#
_cell.length_a   1.000
_cell.length_b   1.000
_cell.length_c   1.000
_cell.angle_alpha   90.00
_cell.angle_beta   90.00
_cell.angle_gamma   90.00
#
_symmetry.space_group_name_H-M   'P 1'
#
loop_
_entity.id
_entity.type
_entity.pdbx_description
1 polymer ?
#
loop_
_entity_poly.entity_id
_entity_poly.type
_entity_poly.pdbx_seq_one_letter_code
_entity_poly.pdbx_strand_id
1 'polypeptide(L)'
;MEQSKKTSFDFYMLPLVLAVAVVPLLTMMTAYSSGIGKYTWASGGSFVDFFLGFKRGALILLGAVIIISFCVFQWMRAQAKAVWTTKNQKIVLILLAVFWGVTAISALLADEKIDALFGGFEQMEGLLVVTAYVALFCLAYFLLSSENKIQVIVHALLIGSLVLSILGVLQAFGVDYLANDITTPFFTMFMHTLPKKFNGITASFGKGVSYATLYNPNYVGSYVALVLPLTIYEAVQDEKNRYKIVAAASAVCQLIMLKGSGSLAGMVGVGAAVCVAVLFLFSDIHKNRKILCGVFVVAVGLVVLSLWKNPSFFRSVIKGNGEPCSRRISSMISDGTSVKITLDSGKMVTLRWDADATVYEFEALNENGKKIEMTGDSFSGVQLKGDAYQGLLFEATKRRITYQEQKTYFDVLRLTVDDKYSWDFAMLGVGLRYINGVGKPDMLHYVESFGMEGHYDFASNRGYIWSRTFPLLKRTLLLGVGRDNFAYAFPNDDYVGKVNCGFNEQIVTKPHNMYLQIWVQDGLPALLAFLALYLLLFGRTIRKCFKKGKWNRSQKISLALLCGVSGYFVAGLANDSSICVAPVFWILFGVAFAVSRRE
;
A
#
# COMPACT_ATOMS: atom_id res chain seq x y z
N MET A 1 12.27 49.94 -17.86
CA MET A 1 12.57 49.49 -16.52
C MET A 1 11.62 48.35 -16.15
N GLU A 2 12.05 47.12 -16.39
CA GLU A 2 11.33 45.92 -15.97
C GLU A 2 11.50 45.75 -14.47
N GLN A 3 10.42 46.00 -13.71
CA GLN A 3 10.38 45.57 -12.33
C GLN A 3 10.54 44.05 -12.26
N SER A 4 11.70 43.57 -11.86
CA SER A 4 11.97 42.21 -11.43
C SER A 4 10.86 41.82 -10.44
N LYS A 5 9.88 41.00 -10.89
CA LYS A 5 8.87 40.40 -10.02
C LYS A 5 9.58 39.51 -9.01
N LYS A 6 9.94 40.08 -7.85
CA LYS A 6 10.42 39.32 -6.69
C LYS A 6 9.37 38.23 -6.41
N THR A 7 9.76 36.96 -6.50
CA THR A 7 8.98 35.82 -5.98
C THR A 7 8.90 36.02 -4.47
N SER A 8 7.78 36.53 -3.97
CA SER A 8 7.54 36.62 -2.53
C SER A 8 7.22 35.21 -2.01
N PHE A 9 8.12 34.68 -1.18
CA PHE A 9 7.86 33.49 -0.39
C PHE A 9 6.96 33.93 0.78
N ASP A 10 5.71 33.51 0.76
CA ASP A 10 4.81 33.76 1.86
C ASP A 10 4.96 32.62 2.89
N PHE A 11 5.13 32.96 4.15
CA PHE A 11 5.41 32.00 5.24
C PHE A 11 4.38 30.85 5.34
N TYR A 12 3.12 31.10 5.00
CA TYR A 12 2.08 30.06 4.96
C TYR A 12 2.29 28.97 3.89
N MET A 13 3.22 29.17 2.96
CA MET A 13 3.61 28.15 1.97
C MET A 13 4.60 27.13 2.54
N LEU A 14 5.23 27.42 3.68
CA LEU A 14 6.24 26.56 4.29
C LEU A 14 5.76 25.12 4.53
N PRO A 15 4.54 24.88 5.06
CA PRO A 15 4.05 23.50 5.21
C PRO A 15 3.97 22.73 3.88
N LEU A 16 3.55 23.38 2.78
CA LEU A 16 3.50 22.76 1.45
C LEU A 16 4.90 22.44 0.94
N VAL A 17 5.85 23.38 1.08
CA VAL A 17 7.26 23.19 0.67
C VAL A 17 7.88 22.02 1.44
N LEU A 18 7.72 21.99 2.77
CA LEU A 18 8.25 20.90 3.60
C LEU A 18 7.61 19.55 3.24
N ALA A 19 6.31 19.51 2.99
CA ALA A 19 5.61 18.28 2.68
C ALA A 19 5.98 17.70 1.31
N VAL A 20 6.29 18.52 0.29
CA VAL A 20 6.68 18.01 -1.03
C VAL A 20 8.18 17.73 -1.15
N ALA A 21 9.05 18.48 -0.45
CA ALA A 21 10.49 18.40 -0.63
C ALA A 21 11.21 17.61 0.48
N VAL A 22 10.69 17.66 1.72
CA VAL A 22 11.38 17.12 2.89
C VAL A 22 10.74 15.85 3.40
N VAL A 23 9.40 15.82 3.57
CA VAL A 23 8.71 14.66 4.14
C VAL A 23 9.03 13.34 3.41
N PRO A 24 9.08 13.25 2.06
CA PRO A 24 9.46 12.02 1.39
C PRO A 24 10.88 11.53 1.74
N LEU A 25 11.79 12.44 2.10
CA LEU A 25 13.19 12.13 2.44
C LEU A 25 13.38 11.70 3.90
N LEU A 26 12.42 11.99 4.78
CA LEU A 26 12.56 11.70 6.21
C LEU A 26 12.60 10.18 6.45
N THR A 27 13.69 9.72 7.06
CA THR A 27 13.85 8.35 7.54
C THR A 27 14.60 8.38 8.86
N MET A 28 14.02 7.80 9.90
CA MET A 28 14.63 7.71 11.23
C MET A 28 14.04 6.50 11.94
N MET A 29 14.88 5.80 12.68
CA MET A 29 14.43 4.66 13.47
C MET A 29 13.61 5.13 14.65
N THR A 30 12.41 4.57 14.79
CA THR A 30 11.46 4.86 15.87
C THR A 30 10.86 3.56 16.40
N ALA A 31 10.59 3.51 17.71
CA ALA A 31 9.83 2.41 18.29
C ALA A 31 8.37 2.83 18.52
N TYR A 32 7.46 1.93 18.30
CA TYR A 32 6.02 2.16 18.52
C TYR A 32 5.32 0.89 18.94
N SER A 33 4.12 1.04 19.51
CA SER A 33 3.23 -0.05 19.87
C SER A 33 1.99 -0.03 18.98
N SER A 34 1.47 -1.21 18.66
CA SER A 34 0.25 -1.42 17.88
C SER A 34 -0.66 -2.43 18.61
N GLY A 35 -1.97 -2.32 18.43
CA GLY A 35 -2.97 -3.24 18.96
C GLY A 35 -2.82 -4.69 18.47
N ILE A 36 -2.02 -4.92 17.43
CA ILE A 36 -1.83 -6.24 16.80
C ILE A 36 -1.33 -7.31 17.74
N GLY A 37 -0.60 -6.93 18.80
CA GLY A 37 0.01 -7.87 19.77
C GLY A 37 -0.96 -8.73 20.55
N LYS A 38 -2.24 -8.36 20.66
CA LYS A 38 -3.28 -9.14 21.35
C LYS A 38 -3.84 -10.29 20.50
N TYR A 39 -3.54 -10.33 19.22
CA TYR A 39 -4.01 -11.40 18.32
C TYR A 39 -3.06 -12.59 18.34
N THR A 40 -3.62 -13.79 18.25
CA THR A 40 -2.86 -15.05 18.27
C THR A 40 -1.88 -15.16 17.09
N TRP A 41 -2.29 -14.70 15.92
CA TRP A 41 -1.49 -14.75 14.71
C TRP A 41 -0.34 -13.73 14.66
N ALA A 42 -0.19 -12.86 15.66
CA ALA A 42 0.89 -11.86 15.73
C ALA A 42 1.93 -12.20 16.80
N SER A 43 3.21 -11.94 16.51
CA SER A 43 4.33 -12.20 17.42
C SER A 43 4.37 -11.27 18.64
N GLY A 44 3.83 -10.06 18.51
CA GLY A 44 3.83 -9.04 19.55
C GLY A 44 3.27 -7.70 19.06
N GLY A 45 3.21 -6.70 19.92
CA GLY A 45 2.67 -5.38 19.64
C GLY A 45 3.69 -4.23 19.70
N SER A 46 4.97 -4.53 19.97
CA SER A 46 6.06 -3.52 19.98
C SER A 46 6.95 -3.74 18.77
N PHE A 47 7.10 -2.70 17.97
CA PHE A 47 7.79 -2.73 16.68
C PHE A 47 8.78 -1.58 16.56
N VAL A 48 9.77 -1.78 15.70
CA VAL A 48 10.70 -0.73 15.28
C VAL A 48 10.41 -0.41 13.82
N ASP A 49 10.22 0.86 13.53
CA ASP A 49 10.04 1.37 12.16
C ASP A 49 11.18 2.31 11.79
N PHE A 50 11.57 2.28 10.54
CA PHE A 50 12.64 3.12 10.01
C PHE A 50 12.14 4.18 9.01
N PHE A 51 11.04 3.93 8.32
CA PHE A 51 10.60 4.74 7.20
C PHE A 51 9.36 5.59 7.46
N LEU A 52 8.42 5.11 8.26
CA LEU A 52 7.06 5.64 8.29
C LEU A 52 6.79 6.51 9.53
N GLY A 53 7.28 6.09 10.69
CA GLY A 53 6.96 6.71 11.98
C GLY A 53 7.38 8.18 12.06
N PHE A 54 8.56 8.51 11.55
CA PHE A 54 9.05 9.90 11.56
C PHE A 54 8.27 10.80 10.58
N LYS A 55 7.91 10.26 9.39
CA LYS A 55 7.02 10.96 8.43
C LYS A 55 5.64 11.22 9.04
N ARG A 56 5.09 10.23 9.77
CA ARG A 56 3.81 10.37 10.50
C ARG A 56 3.85 11.57 11.46
N GLY A 57 4.87 11.62 12.32
CA GLY A 57 5.05 12.72 13.26
C GLY A 57 5.13 14.08 12.57
N ALA A 58 5.93 14.19 11.51
CA ALA A 58 6.08 15.40 10.72
C ALA A 58 4.75 15.85 10.08
N LEU A 59 3.98 14.92 9.52
CA LEU A 59 2.69 15.23 8.89
C LEU A 59 1.63 15.66 9.89
N ILE A 60 1.54 14.99 11.04
CA ILE A 60 0.61 15.40 12.11
C ILE A 60 0.95 16.82 12.58
N LEU A 61 2.23 17.13 12.77
CA LEU A 61 2.67 18.47 13.14
C LEU A 61 2.32 19.50 12.06
N LEU A 62 2.62 19.23 10.79
CA LEU A 62 2.28 20.13 9.68
C LEU A 62 0.77 20.35 9.58
N GLY A 63 -0.03 19.28 9.71
CA GLY A 63 -1.49 19.36 9.72
C GLY A 63 -2.01 20.23 10.85
N ALA A 64 -1.49 20.04 12.07
CA ALA A 64 -1.85 20.84 13.23
C ALA A 64 -1.51 22.33 13.03
N VAL A 65 -0.30 22.63 12.52
CA VAL A 65 0.11 24.01 12.20
C VAL A 65 -0.82 24.65 11.18
N ILE A 66 -1.21 23.92 10.12
CA ILE A 66 -2.14 24.43 9.10
C ILE A 66 -3.50 24.74 9.71
N ILE A 67 -4.06 23.82 10.50
CA ILE A 67 -5.39 23.95 11.09
C ILE A 67 -5.41 25.11 12.11
N ILE A 68 -4.41 25.17 13.00
CA ILE A 68 -4.30 26.26 13.99
C ILE A 68 -4.16 27.60 13.28
N SER A 69 -3.27 27.70 12.28
CA SER A 69 -3.08 28.94 11.51
C SER A 69 -4.38 29.35 10.80
N PHE A 70 -5.13 28.40 10.26
CA PHE A 70 -6.43 28.67 9.63
C PHE A 70 -7.47 29.16 10.66
N CYS A 71 -7.57 28.52 11.83
CA CYS A 71 -8.47 28.93 12.90
C CYS A 71 -8.15 30.34 13.42
N VAL A 72 -6.86 30.63 13.65
CA VAL A 72 -6.41 31.97 14.06
C VAL A 72 -6.75 33.00 12.99
N PHE A 73 -6.49 32.69 11.72
CA PHE A 73 -6.81 33.60 10.62
C PHE A 73 -8.32 33.84 10.46
N GLN A 74 -9.15 32.79 10.62
CA GLN A 74 -10.61 32.95 10.60
C GLN A 74 -11.13 33.75 11.78
N TRP A 75 -10.56 33.56 12.98
CA TRP A 75 -10.89 34.35 14.16
C TRP A 75 -10.57 35.83 13.94
N MET A 76 -9.40 36.14 13.36
CA MET A 76 -9.03 37.53 13.00
C MET A 76 -9.92 38.12 11.88
N ARG A 77 -10.37 37.28 10.91
CA ARG A 77 -11.26 37.68 9.81
C ARG A 77 -12.74 37.72 10.18
N ALA A 78 -13.17 37.10 11.26
CA ALA A 78 -14.57 37.20 11.72
C ALA A 78 -15.01 38.63 11.97
N GLN A 79 -14.05 39.55 12.08
CA GLN A 79 -14.26 40.98 12.09
C GLN A 79 -14.30 41.65 10.69
N ALA A 80 -13.97 40.92 9.60
CA ALA A 80 -14.03 41.39 8.22
C ALA A 80 -14.95 40.48 7.40
N LYS A 81 -15.85 41.07 6.58
CA LYS A 81 -16.86 40.37 5.76
C LYS A 81 -16.30 39.12 5.07
N ALA A 82 -16.93 37.95 5.31
CA ALA A 82 -16.55 36.67 4.78
C ALA A 82 -16.56 36.66 3.23
N VAL A 83 -15.41 36.33 2.61
CA VAL A 83 -15.30 36.02 1.19
C VAL A 83 -15.69 34.54 1.02
N TRP A 84 -16.93 34.26 0.62
CA TRP A 84 -17.43 32.91 0.42
C TRP A 84 -17.21 32.41 -0.99
N THR A 85 -16.93 31.13 -1.04
CA THR A 85 -16.53 30.28 -2.16
C THR A 85 -17.54 30.27 -3.32
N THR A 86 -17.04 30.19 -4.54
CA THR A 86 -17.85 29.95 -5.75
C THR A 86 -18.55 28.59 -5.69
N LYS A 87 -19.65 28.40 -6.47
CA LYS A 87 -20.34 27.10 -6.59
C LYS A 87 -19.38 25.94 -6.85
N ASN A 88 -18.40 26.14 -7.72
CA ASN A 88 -17.41 25.13 -8.07
C ASN A 88 -16.45 24.75 -6.92
N GLN A 89 -16.16 25.70 -6.03
CA GLN A 89 -15.35 25.43 -4.84
C GLN A 89 -16.17 24.68 -3.79
N LYS A 90 -17.47 24.98 -3.67
CA LYS A 90 -18.38 24.26 -2.76
C LYS A 90 -18.45 22.78 -3.06
N ILE A 91 -18.52 22.37 -4.35
CA ILE A 91 -18.55 20.95 -4.75
C ILE A 91 -17.28 20.22 -4.28
N VAL A 92 -16.10 20.81 -4.49
CA VAL A 92 -14.83 20.23 -4.03
C VAL A 92 -14.81 20.08 -2.51
N LEU A 93 -15.25 21.11 -1.79
CA LEU A 93 -15.31 21.06 -0.32
C LEU A 93 -16.31 20.01 0.19
N ILE A 94 -17.48 19.87 -0.45
CA ILE A 94 -18.46 18.85 -0.07
C ILE A 94 -17.87 17.44 -0.27
N LEU A 95 -17.23 17.18 -1.41
CA LEU A 95 -16.61 15.89 -1.66
C LEU A 95 -15.48 15.59 -0.65
N LEU A 96 -14.65 16.59 -0.32
CA LEU A 96 -13.62 16.44 0.72
C LEU A 96 -14.23 16.22 2.10
N ALA A 97 -15.32 16.93 2.42
CA ALA A 97 -16.03 16.78 3.70
C ALA A 97 -16.68 15.40 3.82
N VAL A 98 -17.25 14.86 2.74
CA VAL A 98 -17.78 13.50 2.71
C VAL A 98 -16.64 12.50 2.90
N PHE A 99 -15.55 12.62 2.13
CA PHE A 99 -14.38 11.75 2.26
C PHE A 99 -13.85 11.74 3.70
N TRP A 100 -13.51 12.91 4.23
CA TRP A 100 -12.95 13.05 5.57
C TRP A 100 -13.94 12.65 6.67
N GLY A 101 -15.21 13.05 6.54
CA GLY A 101 -16.24 12.79 7.54
C GLY A 101 -16.54 11.30 7.70
N VAL A 102 -16.67 10.57 6.59
CA VAL A 102 -16.87 9.12 6.62
C VAL A 102 -15.63 8.42 7.18
N THR A 103 -14.42 8.82 6.75
CA THR A 103 -13.16 8.33 7.31
C THR A 103 -13.08 8.57 8.83
N ALA A 104 -13.47 9.76 9.30
CA ALA A 104 -13.45 10.10 10.71
C ALA A 104 -14.43 9.23 11.53
N ILE A 105 -15.66 9.06 11.04
CA ILE A 105 -16.65 8.21 11.70
C ILE A 105 -16.16 6.75 11.74
N SER A 106 -15.63 6.22 10.64
CA SER A 106 -15.07 4.88 10.58
C SER A 106 -13.91 4.70 11.58
N ALA A 107 -13.02 5.67 11.69
CA ALA A 107 -11.90 5.63 12.64
C ALA A 107 -12.34 5.69 14.10
N LEU A 108 -13.37 6.48 14.42
CA LEU A 108 -13.90 6.60 15.79
C LEU A 108 -14.67 5.35 16.23
N LEU A 109 -15.22 4.61 15.29
CA LEU A 109 -15.97 3.36 15.53
C LEU A 109 -15.08 2.11 15.37
N ALA A 110 -13.82 2.25 15.00
CA ALA A 110 -12.87 1.16 14.79
C ALA A 110 -12.64 0.33 16.06
N ASP A 111 -12.35 -0.95 15.91
CA ASP A 111 -12.01 -1.85 17.01
C ASP A 111 -10.68 -1.44 17.66
N GLU A 112 -9.66 -1.14 16.83
CA GLU A 112 -8.35 -0.62 17.26
C GLU A 112 -8.27 0.89 17.06
N LYS A 113 -8.91 1.65 17.95
CA LYS A 113 -9.05 3.11 17.88
C LYS A 113 -7.72 3.85 17.85
N ILE A 114 -6.73 3.39 18.61
CA ILE A 114 -5.41 4.05 18.66
C ILE A 114 -4.73 3.95 17.31
N ASP A 115 -4.72 2.77 16.70
CA ASP A 115 -4.16 2.57 15.37
C ASP A 115 -4.97 3.33 14.30
N ALA A 116 -6.30 3.39 14.44
CA ALA A 116 -7.15 4.15 13.53
C ALA A 116 -6.93 5.67 13.62
N LEU A 117 -6.58 6.20 14.78
CA LEU A 117 -6.32 7.62 14.97
C LEU A 117 -4.89 8.02 14.61
N PHE A 118 -3.90 7.27 15.11
CA PHE A 118 -2.48 7.63 15.01
C PHE A 118 -1.73 6.89 13.91
N GLY A 119 -2.29 5.81 13.38
CA GLY A 119 -1.67 4.95 12.38
C GLY A 119 -1.14 3.65 12.97
N GLY A 120 -1.48 2.55 12.32
CA GLY A 120 -1.17 1.17 12.72
C GLY A 120 0.06 0.58 12.06
N PHE A 121 0.26 -0.71 12.29
CA PHE A 121 1.40 -1.47 11.82
C PHE A 121 1.56 -1.40 10.30
N GLU A 122 2.77 -1.04 9.84
CA GLU A 122 3.19 -0.94 8.43
C GLU A 122 2.42 0.05 7.55
N GLN A 123 1.47 0.82 8.05
CA GLN A 123 0.75 1.82 7.26
C GLN A 123 1.02 3.24 7.74
N MET A 124 0.82 3.52 9.02
CA MET A 124 1.02 4.83 9.67
C MET A 124 0.16 5.95 9.05
N GLU A 125 -0.98 5.59 8.42
CA GLU A 125 -1.92 6.52 7.77
C GLU A 125 -3.23 6.69 8.54
N GLY A 126 -3.16 6.81 9.87
CA GLY A 126 -4.34 7.05 10.72
C GLY A 126 -5.06 8.35 10.42
N LEU A 127 -6.21 8.58 11.07
CA LEU A 127 -7.08 9.75 10.84
C LEU A 127 -6.34 11.09 10.93
N LEU A 128 -5.40 11.24 11.86
CA LEU A 128 -4.64 12.48 12.00
C LEU A 128 -3.78 12.78 10.78
N VAL A 129 -3.19 11.74 10.17
CA VAL A 129 -2.42 11.87 8.92
C VAL A 129 -3.33 12.18 7.75
N VAL A 130 -4.49 11.52 7.64
CA VAL A 130 -5.50 11.84 6.60
C VAL A 130 -6.02 13.26 6.76
N THR A 131 -6.20 13.74 8.00
CA THR A 131 -6.57 15.12 8.27
C THR A 131 -5.49 16.09 7.78
N ALA A 132 -4.21 15.75 7.96
CA ALA A 132 -3.10 16.54 7.40
C ALA A 132 -3.13 16.54 5.86
N TYR A 133 -3.46 15.43 5.21
CA TYR A 133 -3.59 15.37 3.73
C TYR A 133 -4.69 16.31 3.23
N VAL A 134 -5.87 16.28 3.85
CA VAL A 134 -6.98 17.17 3.50
C VAL A 134 -6.62 18.62 3.76
N ALA A 135 -5.93 18.93 4.87
CA ALA A 135 -5.45 20.27 5.19
C ALA A 135 -4.42 20.78 4.15
N LEU A 136 -3.46 19.94 3.76
CA LEU A 136 -2.47 20.25 2.71
C LEU A 136 -3.15 20.47 1.34
N PHE A 137 -4.12 19.64 0.98
CA PHE A 137 -4.92 19.85 -0.23
C PHE A 137 -5.65 21.20 -0.20
N CYS A 138 -6.35 21.50 0.90
CA CYS A 138 -7.08 22.75 1.06
C CYS A 138 -6.14 23.96 1.01
N LEU A 139 -4.99 23.89 1.68
CA LEU A 139 -3.97 24.93 1.65
C LEU A 139 -3.48 25.19 0.23
N ALA A 140 -3.14 24.12 -0.52
CA ALA A 140 -2.73 24.22 -1.92
C ALA A 140 -3.86 24.77 -2.82
N TYR A 141 -5.08 24.26 -2.66
CA TYR A 141 -6.23 24.65 -3.47
C TYR A 141 -6.66 26.11 -3.29
N PHE A 142 -6.68 26.62 -2.06
CA PHE A 142 -7.19 27.96 -1.76
C PHE A 142 -6.13 29.05 -1.83
N LEU A 143 -4.88 28.78 -1.42
CA LEU A 143 -3.86 29.81 -1.25
C LEU A 143 -2.93 29.98 -2.45
N LEU A 144 -2.81 28.99 -3.33
CA LEU A 144 -1.98 29.09 -4.52
C LEU A 144 -2.71 29.89 -5.63
N SER A 145 -2.97 31.16 -5.35
CA SER A 145 -3.75 32.05 -6.23
C SER A 145 -2.97 32.63 -7.40
N SER A 146 -1.62 32.63 -7.36
CA SER A 146 -0.77 33.17 -8.42
C SER A 146 0.14 32.10 -9.03
N GLU A 147 0.60 32.32 -10.26
CA GLU A 147 1.53 31.42 -10.95
C GLU A 147 2.86 31.33 -10.20
N ASN A 148 3.36 32.44 -9.69
CA ASN A 148 4.60 32.48 -8.93
C ASN A 148 4.54 31.61 -7.67
N LYS A 149 3.39 31.57 -6.95
CA LYS A 149 3.23 30.70 -5.77
C LYS A 149 3.23 29.22 -6.13
N ILE A 150 2.56 28.86 -7.22
CA ILE A 150 2.60 27.47 -7.74
C ILE A 150 4.03 27.09 -8.10
N GLN A 151 4.75 28.00 -8.78
CA GLN A 151 6.12 27.74 -9.19
C GLN A 151 7.07 27.52 -8.00
N VAL A 152 6.86 28.18 -6.87
CA VAL A 152 7.62 27.92 -5.64
C VAL A 152 7.44 26.47 -5.17
N ILE A 153 6.19 25.95 -5.15
CA ILE A 153 5.92 24.57 -4.73
C ILE A 153 6.51 23.58 -5.73
N VAL A 154 6.37 23.85 -7.03
CA VAL A 154 6.92 23.01 -8.09
C VAL A 154 8.46 22.96 -8.01
N HIS A 155 9.12 24.10 -7.84
CA HIS A 155 10.59 24.13 -7.68
C HIS A 155 11.07 23.39 -6.42
N ALA A 156 10.34 23.53 -5.29
CA ALA A 156 10.63 22.76 -4.08
C ALA A 156 10.49 21.24 -4.33
N LEU A 157 9.41 20.82 -5.01
CA LEU A 157 9.22 19.43 -5.42
C LEU A 157 10.35 18.93 -6.31
N LEU A 158 10.78 19.71 -7.32
CA LEU A 158 11.85 19.32 -8.23
C LEU A 158 13.17 19.09 -7.48
N ILE A 159 13.52 19.97 -6.53
CA ILE A 159 14.72 19.83 -5.71
C ILE A 159 14.64 18.58 -4.83
N GLY A 160 13.52 18.41 -4.08
CA GLY A 160 13.31 17.23 -3.23
C GLY A 160 13.29 15.93 -4.04
N SER A 161 12.66 15.96 -5.22
CA SER A 161 12.61 14.82 -6.13
C SER A 161 13.99 14.48 -6.73
N LEU A 162 14.81 15.48 -7.05
CA LEU A 162 16.18 15.24 -7.51
C LEU A 162 16.99 14.53 -6.41
N VAL A 163 16.95 15.02 -5.18
CA VAL A 163 17.64 14.38 -4.04
C VAL A 163 17.16 12.95 -3.86
N LEU A 164 15.83 12.75 -3.80
CA LEU A 164 15.24 11.43 -3.63
C LEU A 164 15.65 10.45 -4.75
N SER A 165 15.63 10.92 -5.99
CA SER A 165 15.96 10.08 -7.14
C SER A 165 17.45 9.78 -7.24
N ILE A 166 18.34 10.69 -6.84
CA ILE A 166 19.78 10.40 -6.71
C ILE A 166 20.01 9.25 -5.71
N LEU A 167 19.34 9.30 -4.54
CA LEU A 167 19.42 8.23 -3.55
C LEU A 167 18.96 6.88 -4.13
N GLY A 168 17.86 6.89 -4.90
CA GLY A 168 17.38 5.69 -5.58
C GLY A 168 18.31 5.20 -6.70
N VAL A 169 18.99 6.11 -7.40
CA VAL A 169 20.02 5.77 -8.40
C VAL A 169 21.24 5.10 -7.74
N LEU A 170 21.71 5.63 -6.61
CA LEU A 170 22.80 5.01 -5.85
C LEU A 170 22.46 3.56 -5.47
N GLN A 171 21.25 3.31 -4.98
CA GLN A 171 20.78 1.96 -4.67
C GLN A 171 20.68 1.07 -5.92
N ALA A 172 20.22 1.60 -7.07
CA ALA A 172 20.20 0.86 -8.35
C ALA A 172 21.59 0.37 -8.77
N PHE A 173 22.65 1.12 -8.40
CA PHE A 173 24.05 0.73 -8.62
C PHE A 173 24.67 -0.03 -7.45
N GLY A 174 23.87 -0.47 -6.48
CA GLY A 174 24.31 -1.32 -5.37
C GLY A 174 24.91 -0.56 -4.19
N VAL A 175 24.82 0.77 -4.15
CA VAL A 175 25.28 1.62 -3.02
C VAL A 175 24.07 1.92 -2.13
N ASP A 176 23.97 1.23 -1.00
CA ASP A 176 22.90 1.46 -0.03
C ASP A 176 23.41 2.29 1.16
N TYR A 177 23.12 3.57 1.12
CA TYR A 177 23.48 4.54 2.17
C TYR A 177 22.65 4.39 3.45
N LEU A 178 21.50 3.69 3.40
CA LEU A 178 20.65 3.45 4.57
C LEU A 178 21.18 2.29 5.43
N ALA A 179 21.77 1.29 4.80
CA ALA A 179 22.35 0.11 5.43
C ALA A 179 23.89 0.22 5.46
N ASN A 180 24.41 1.26 6.11
CA ASN A 180 25.84 1.54 6.18
C ASN A 180 26.24 1.92 7.61
N ASP A 181 27.35 1.38 8.10
CA ASP A 181 27.85 1.62 9.45
C ASP A 181 28.13 3.10 9.74
N ILE A 182 28.51 3.87 8.73
CA ILE A 182 28.78 5.31 8.86
C ILE A 182 27.49 6.10 9.12
N THR A 183 26.38 5.72 8.49
CA THR A 183 25.10 6.44 8.59
C THR A 183 24.19 5.90 9.70
N THR A 184 24.41 4.68 10.17
CA THR A 184 23.63 4.04 11.22
C THR A 184 23.51 4.89 12.49
N PRO A 185 24.57 5.53 13.05
CA PRO A 185 24.45 6.37 14.25
C PRO A 185 23.49 7.56 14.05
N PHE A 186 23.49 8.16 12.85
CA PHE A 186 22.57 9.24 12.52
C PHE A 186 21.11 8.77 12.51
N PHE A 187 20.84 7.64 11.88
CA PHE A 187 19.46 7.13 11.76
C PHE A 187 18.90 6.56 13.08
N THR A 188 19.75 6.20 14.03
CA THR A 188 19.35 5.65 15.34
C THR A 188 19.36 6.67 16.47
N MET A 189 19.71 7.94 16.21
CA MET A 189 19.93 8.97 17.24
C MET A 189 18.72 9.23 18.16
N PHE A 190 17.50 8.93 17.72
CA PHE A 190 16.27 9.07 18.52
C PHE A 190 15.87 7.79 19.25
N MET A 191 16.64 6.71 19.14
CA MET A 191 16.39 5.48 19.88
C MET A 191 17.05 5.56 21.26
N HIS A 192 16.28 5.62 22.34
CA HIS A 192 16.82 5.62 23.71
C HIS A 192 17.54 4.31 24.05
N THR A 193 17.06 3.19 23.51
CA THR A 193 17.68 1.87 23.62
C THR A 193 17.56 1.13 22.30
N LEU A 194 18.69 0.68 21.77
CA LEU A 194 18.68 -0.20 20.62
C LEU A 194 18.27 -1.63 21.05
N PRO A 195 17.59 -2.39 20.18
CA PRO A 195 17.30 -3.79 20.45
C PRO A 195 18.57 -4.57 20.82
N LYS A 196 18.48 -5.49 21.79
CA LYS A 196 19.63 -6.29 22.30
C LYS A 196 20.43 -7.03 21.21
N LYS A 197 19.82 -7.26 20.03
CA LYS A 197 20.44 -7.91 18.85
C LYS A 197 20.54 -6.97 17.65
N PHE A 198 20.72 -5.66 17.90
CA PHE A 198 20.87 -4.71 16.80
C PHE A 198 22.28 -4.84 16.20
N ASN A 199 22.35 -5.38 14.99
CA ASN A 199 23.59 -5.56 14.23
C ASN A 199 23.69 -4.55 13.06
N GLY A 200 23.14 -3.34 13.23
CA GLY A 200 23.04 -2.34 12.17
C GLY A 200 21.72 -2.38 11.41
N ILE A 201 21.53 -1.41 10.54
CA ILE A 201 20.36 -1.35 9.64
C ILE A 201 20.66 -2.27 8.46
N THR A 202 19.83 -3.27 8.25
CA THR A 202 19.93 -4.17 7.09
C THR A 202 18.91 -3.77 6.03
N ALA A 203 19.35 -3.74 4.76
CA ALA A 203 18.43 -3.52 3.66
C ALA A 203 17.43 -4.69 3.53
N SER A 204 16.15 -4.36 3.49
CA SER A 204 15.08 -5.36 3.30
C SER A 204 15.03 -5.89 1.86
N PHE A 205 15.76 -5.27 0.93
CA PHE A 205 15.76 -5.57 -0.50
C PHE A 205 17.18 -5.90 -0.96
N GLY A 206 17.29 -6.75 -1.99
CA GLY A 206 18.57 -7.15 -2.55
C GLY A 206 19.38 -6.00 -3.17
N LYS A 207 20.69 -6.21 -3.39
CA LYS A 207 21.55 -5.23 -4.09
C LYS A 207 20.97 -4.87 -5.46
N GLY A 208 21.00 -3.58 -5.79
CA GLY A 208 20.51 -3.06 -7.06
C GLY A 208 19.01 -2.74 -7.08
N VAL A 209 18.29 -2.94 -5.97
CA VAL A 209 16.87 -2.57 -5.86
C VAL A 209 16.74 -1.16 -5.30
N SER A 210 16.07 -0.28 -6.07
CA SER A 210 15.78 1.10 -5.64
C SER A 210 14.49 1.14 -4.83
N TYR A 211 14.58 1.52 -3.56
CA TYR A 211 13.44 1.85 -2.69
C TYR A 211 13.56 3.25 -2.07
N ALA A 212 14.72 3.90 -2.25
CA ALA A 212 15.09 5.23 -1.74
C ALA A 212 14.74 5.37 -0.24
N THR A 213 14.03 6.44 0.13
CA THR A 213 13.46 6.64 1.47
C THR A 213 11.97 6.33 1.51
N LEU A 214 11.43 5.62 0.50
CA LEU A 214 9.99 5.41 0.32
C LEU A 214 9.48 4.05 0.85
N TYR A 215 10.26 3.35 1.66
CA TYR A 215 9.89 2.08 2.31
C TYR A 215 9.84 0.87 1.36
N ASN A 216 9.24 0.99 0.18
CA ASN A 216 8.98 -0.14 -0.72
C ASN A 216 9.26 0.25 -2.19
N PRO A 217 9.90 -0.61 -2.99
CA PRO A 217 10.11 -0.37 -4.42
C PRO A 217 8.83 -0.02 -5.21
N ASN A 218 7.68 -0.57 -4.81
CA ASN A 218 6.40 -0.24 -5.44
C ASN A 218 5.98 1.22 -5.20
N TYR A 219 6.31 1.80 -4.05
CA TYR A 219 6.04 3.20 -3.76
C TYR A 219 6.96 4.15 -4.53
N VAL A 220 8.18 3.72 -4.87
CA VAL A 220 9.02 4.42 -5.85
C VAL A 220 8.28 4.54 -7.18
N GLY A 221 7.67 3.45 -7.66
CA GLY A 221 6.86 3.46 -8.86
C GLY A 221 5.68 4.44 -8.80
N SER A 222 4.94 4.45 -7.70
CA SER A 222 3.82 5.38 -7.48
C SER A 222 4.29 6.84 -7.43
N TYR A 223 5.43 7.11 -6.79
CA TYR A 223 6.02 8.45 -6.74
C TYR A 223 6.44 8.94 -8.12
N VAL A 224 7.15 8.11 -8.89
CA VAL A 224 7.59 8.46 -10.24
C VAL A 224 6.41 8.66 -11.18
N ALA A 225 5.38 7.80 -11.14
CA ALA A 225 4.17 7.96 -11.94
C ALA A 225 3.46 9.29 -11.67
N LEU A 226 3.48 9.77 -10.42
CA LEU A 226 2.90 11.04 -10.01
C LEU A 226 3.74 12.25 -10.46
N VAL A 227 5.06 12.20 -10.25
CA VAL A 227 5.93 13.41 -10.32
C VAL A 227 6.58 13.58 -11.69
N LEU A 228 6.92 12.49 -12.38
CA LEU A 228 7.66 12.53 -13.65
C LEU A 228 6.99 13.40 -14.75
N PRO A 229 5.66 13.35 -14.97
CA PRO A 229 5.04 14.18 -16.00
C PRO A 229 5.23 15.69 -15.76
N LEU A 230 5.13 16.13 -14.51
CA LEU A 230 5.39 17.51 -14.11
C LEU A 230 6.88 17.86 -14.25
N THR A 231 7.76 16.95 -13.88
CA THR A 231 9.21 17.10 -14.00
C THR A 231 9.62 17.29 -15.48
N ILE A 232 9.08 16.47 -16.38
CA ILE A 232 9.33 16.61 -17.83
C ILE A 232 8.79 17.94 -18.35
N TYR A 233 7.59 18.33 -17.91
CA TYR A 233 7.01 19.63 -18.28
C TYR A 233 7.94 20.79 -17.90
N GLU A 234 8.44 20.84 -16.69
CA GLU A 234 9.32 21.91 -16.21
C GLU A 234 10.72 21.88 -16.89
N ALA A 235 11.23 20.70 -17.22
CA ALA A 235 12.50 20.58 -17.99
C ALA A 235 12.42 21.28 -19.36
N VAL A 236 11.20 21.33 -19.95
CA VAL A 236 10.99 21.96 -21.27
C VAL A 236 10.52 23.40 -21.16
N GLN A 237 9.64 23.71 -20.21
CA GLN A 237 8.85 24.94 -20.17
C GLN A 237 9.23 25.94 -19.06
N ASP A 238 10.05 25.58 -18.07
CA ASP A 238 10.45 26.53 -17.02
C ASP A 238 11.14 27.77 -17.62
N GLU A 239 10.90 28.94 -17.06
CA GLU A 239 11.50 30.19 -17.55
C GLU A 239 12.96 30.34 -17.11
N LYS A 240 13.34 29.67 -16.00
CA LYS A 240 14.68 29.75 -15.41
C LYS A 240 15.52 28.55 -15.80
N ASN A 241 16.57 28.75 -16.59
CA ASN A 241 17.46 27.68 -17.06
C ASN A 241 17.97 26.77 -15.96
N ARG A 242 18.25 27.30 -14.75
CA ARG A 242 18.69 26.48 -13.59
C ARG A 242 17.65 25.42 -13.22
N TYR A 243 16.37 25.73 -13.24
CA TYR A 243 15.32 24.76 -12.92
C TYR A 243 15.03 23.82 -14.07
N LYS A 244 15.23 24.23 -15.34
CA LYS A 244 15.24 23.28 -16.45
C LYS A 244 16.28 22.18 -16.27
N ILE A 245 17.50 22.57 -15.87
CA ILE A 245 18.60 21.63 -15.63
C ILE A 245 18.26 20.70 -14.46
N VAL A 246 17.77 21.25 -13.35
CA VAL A 246 17.34 20.46 -12.19
C VAL A 246 16.23 19.48 -12.58
N ALA A 247 15.24 19.93 -13.32
CA ALA A 247 14.12 19.09 -13.78
C ALA A 247 14.59 18.00 -14.74
N ALA A 248 15.46 18.32 -15.71
CA ALA A 248 16.01 17.34 -16.64
C ALA A 248 16.84 16.26 -15.91
N ALA A 249 17.72 16.69 -15.01
CA ALA A 249 18.49 15.76 -14.17
C ALA A 249 17.58 14.88 -13.30
N SER A 250 16.57 15.50 -12.66
CA SER A 250 15.58 14.77 -11.86
C SER A 250 14.80 13.74 -12.69
N ALA A 251 14.38 14.09 -13.92
CA ALA A 251 13.64 13.17 -14.80
C ALA A 251 14.49 11.94 -15.18
N VAL A 252 15.77 12.16 -15.52
CA VAL A 252 16.69 11.06 -15.84
C VAL A 252 16.90 10.16 -14.61
N CYS A 253 17.15 10.74 -13.44
CA CYS A 253 17.33 9.99 -12.21
C CYS A 253 16.05 9.23 -11.81
N GLN A 254 14.87 9.84 -11.98
CA GLN A 254 13.57 9.17 -11.73
C GLN A 254 13.38 7.94 -12.64
N LEU A 255 13.74 8.02 -13.92
CA LEU A 255 13.62 6.88 -14.83
C LEU A 255 14.59 5.75 -14.46
N ILE A 256 15.83 6.07 -14.08
CA ILE A 256 16.80 5.08 -13.59
C ILE A 256 16.29 4.43 -12.28
N MET A 257 15.82 5.24 -11.34
CA MET A 257 15.25 4.79 -10.07
C MET A 257 14.02 3.91 -10.30
N LEU A 258 13.12 4.27 -11.23
CA LEU A 258 11.95 3.45 -11.59
C LEU A 258 12.36 2.08 -12.14
N LYS A 259 13.36 2.05 -13.03
CA LYS A 259 13.92 0.79 -13.55
C LYS A 259 14.54 -0.03 -12.42
N GLY A 260 15.33 0.59 -11.56
CA GLY A 260 15.96 -0.08 -10.40
C GLY A 260 14.95 -0.60 -9.37
N SER A 261 13.78 0.04 -9.26
CA SER A 261 12.71 -0.43 -8.36
C SER A 261 12.01 -1.70 -8.86
N GLY A 262 12.04 -1.97 -10.16
CA GLY A 262 11.28 -3.07 -10.76
C GLY A 262 9.74 -2.94 -10.60
N SER A 263 9.23 -1.78 -10.20
CA SER A 263 7.80 -1.56 -9.95
C SER A 263 6.97 -1.58 -11.22
N LEU A 264 6.31 -2.69 -11.48
CA LEU A 264 5.40 -2.82 -12.62
C LEU A 264 4.24 -1.85 -12.53
N ALA A 265 3.63 -1.71 -11.35
CA ALA A 265 2.53 -0.76 -11.12
C ALA A 265 2.95 0.67 -11.45
N GLY A 266 4.19 1.07 -11.10
CA GLY A 266 4.74 2.37 -11.46
C GLY A 266 4.95 2.53 -12.97
N MET A 267 5.48 1.51 -13.65
CA MET A 267 5.66 1.55 -15.11
C MET A 267 4.31 1.68 -15.85
N VAL A 268 3.29 0.93 -15.43
CA VAL A 268 1.92 1.03 -15.97
C VAL A 268 1.32 2.41 -15.67
N GLY A 269 1.56 2.95 -14.46
CA GLY A 269 1.15 4.31 -14.09
C GLY A 269 1.79 5.38 -14.99
N VAL A 270 3.10 5.31 -15.26
CA VAL A 270 3.77 6.19 -16.21
C VAL A 270 3.19 6.02 -17.61
N GLY A 271 2.94 4.79 -18.05
CA GLY A 271 2.27 4.51 -19.33
C GLY A 271 0.90 5.18 -19.44
N ALA A 272 0.09 5.12 -18.37
CA ALA A 272 -1.21 5.80 -18.30
C ALA A 272 -1.06 7.33 -18.38
N ALA A 273 -0.07 7.90 -17.71
CA ALA A 273 0.23 9.34 -17.80
C ALA A 273 0.59 9.75 -19.22
N VAL A 274 1.39 8.94 -19.92
CA VAL A 274 1.72 9.16 -21.34
C VAL A 274 0.48 9.05 -22.21
N CYS A 275 -0.40 8.05 -22.00
CA CYS A 275 -1.66 7.92 -22.73
C CYS A 275 -2.54 9.18 -22.57
N VAL A 276 -2.68 9.70 -21.35
CA VAL A 276 -3.42 10.94 -21.08
C VAL A 276 -2.75 12.11 -21.82
N ALA A 277 -1.43 12.26 -21.75
CA ALA A 277 -0.70 13.31 -22.47
C ALA A 277 -0.94 13.24 -23.98
N VAL A 278 -0.83 12.05 -24.57
CA VAL A 278 -1.06 11.81 -26.00
C VAL A 278 -2.50 12.18 -26.40
N LEU A 279 -3.50 11.73 -25.63
CA LEU A 279 -4.91 12.07 -25.90
C LEU A 279 -5.15 13.58 -25.99
N PHE A 280 -4.51 14.37 -25.12
CA PHE A 280 -4.68 15.83 -25.11
C PHE A 280 -3.82 16.54 -26.16
N LEU A 281 -2.56 16.13 -26.36
CA LEU A 281 -1.66 16.73 -27.33
C LEU A 281 -2.15 16.53 -28.78
N PHE A 282 -2.65 15.32 -29.08
CA PHE A 282 -3.23 15.07 -30.40
C PHE A 282 -4.53 15.84 -30.65
N SER A 283 -5.29 16.18 -29.61
CA SER A 283 -6.49 17.02 -29.75
C SER A 283 -6.17 18.46 -30.16
N ASP A 284 -5.00 18.96 -29.81
CA ASP A 284 -4.54 20.31 -30.17
C ASP A 284 -4.02 20.37 -31.64
N ILE A 285 -3.37 19.30 -32.12
CA ILE A 285 -2.75 19.23 -33.45
C ILE A 285 -3.77 18.92 -34.54
N HIS A 286 -4.82 18.15 -34.24
CA HIS A 286 -5.74 17.67 -35.28
C HIS A 286 -7.20 17.91 -34.89
N LYS A 287 -7.89 18.73 -35.68
CA LYS A 287 -9.36 18.92 -35.61
C LYS A 287 -10.16 17.63 -35.82
N ASN A 288 -9.51 16.49 -36.02
CA ASN A 288 -10.13 15.24 -36.43
C ASN A 288 -10.11 14.18 -35.32
N ARG A 289 -11.18 14.17 -34.48
CA ARG A 289 -11.38 13.19 -33.40
C ARG A 289 -11.24 11.72 -33.84
N LYS A 290 -11.46 11.42 -35.12
CA LYS A 290 -11.36 10.05 -35.69
C LYS A 290 -9.91 9.57 -35.74
N ILE A 291 -8.95 10.47 -36.02
CA ILE A 291 -7.51 10.14 -36.02
C ILE A 291 -7.03 9.88 -34.59
N LEU A 292 -7.53 10.66 -33.64
CA LEU A 292 -7.21 10.48 -32.19
C LEU A 292 -7.62 9.09 -31.68
N CYS A 293 -8.86 8.68 -31.96
CA CYS A 293 -9.33 7.33 -31.63
C CYS A 293 -8.50 6.27 -32.35
N GLY A 294 -8.12 6.51 -33.63
CA GLY A 294 -7.29 5.59 -34.39
C GLY A 294 -5.89 5.41 -33.79
N VAL A 295 -5.22 6.50 -33.42
CA VAL A 295 -3.88 6.46 -32.78
C VAL A 295 -3.94 5.81 -31.40
N PHE A 296 -4.98 6.11 -30.62
CA PHE A 296 -5.20 5.45 -29.32
C PHE A 296 -5.42 3.94 -29.49
N VAL A 297 -6.29 3.53 -30.42
CA VAL A 297 -6.53 2.11 -30.73
C VAL A 297 -5.25 1.43 -31.25
N VAL A 298 -4.45 2.12 -32.09
CA VAL A 298 -3.16 1.60 -32.56
C VAL A 298 -2.15 1.51 -31.41
N ALA A 299 -2.05 2.52 -30.52
CA ALA A 299 -1.15 2.48 -29.37
C ALA A 299 -1.54 1.37 -28.38
N VAL A 300 -2.83 1.25 -28.05
CA VAL A 300 -3.36 0.13 -27.24
C VAL A 300 -3.15 -1.19 -27.98
N GLY A 301 -3.40 -1.26 -29.27
CA GLY A 301 -3.18 -2.43 -30.10
C GLY A 301 -1.71 -2.85 -30.13
N LEU A 302 -0.77 -1.92 -30.21
CA LEU A 302 0.67 -2.21 -30.14
C LEU A 302 1.10 -2.73 -28.76
N VAL A 303 0.53 -2.17 -27.68
CA VAL A 303 0.75 -2.70 -26.32
C VAL A 303 0.18 -4.13 -26.21
N VAL A 304 -1.05 -4.36 -26.66
CA VAL A 304 -1.68 -5.69 -26.66
C VAL A 304 -0.91 -6.67 -27.56
N LEU A 305 -0.47 -6.25 -28.74
CA LEU A 305 0.36 -7.06 -29.66
C LEU A 305 1.74 -7.38 -29.06
N SER A 306 2.35 -6.43 -28.38
CA SER A 306 3.62 -6.63 -27.68
C SER A 306 3.47 -7.64 -26.52
N LEU A 307 2.38 -7.55 -25.79
CA LEU A 307 2.00 -8.48 -24.73
C LEU A 307 1.67 -9.88 -25.31
N TRP A 308 1.00 -9.92 -26.48
CA TRP A 308 0.66 -11.18 -27.16
C TRP A 308 1.87 -11.87 -27.78
N LYS A 309 2.83 -11.11 -28.33
CA LYS A 309 4.08 -11.66 -28.88
C LYS A 309 5.04 -12.21 -27.81
N ASN A 310 4.90 -11.76 -26.55
CA ASN A 310 5.70 -12.24 -25.41
C ASN A 310 4.82 -12.81 -24.29
N PRO A 311 4.17 -13.97 -24.50
CA PRO A 311 3.28 -14.55 -23.48
C PRO A 311 4.00 -14.95 -22.19
N SER A 312 5.30 -15.24 -22.25
CA SER A 312 6.13 -15.48 -21.06
C SER A 312 6.31 -14.20 -20.22
N PHE A 313 6.56 -13.07 -20.86
CA PHE A 313 6.62 -11.77 -20.19
C PHE A 313 5.25 -11.42 -19.59
N PHE A 314 4.16 -11.62 -20.33
CA PHE A 314 2.81 -11.38 -19.83
C PHE A 314 2.47 -12.29 -18.63
N ARG A 315 2.85 -13.57 -18.69
CA ARG A 315 2.70 -14.49 -17.55
C ARG A 315 3.52 -14.04 -16.34
N SER A 316 4.77 -13.63 -16.53
CA SER A 316 5.61 -13.14 -15.43
C SER A 316 5.06 -11.83 -14.83
N VAL A 317 4.47 -10.96 -15.66
CA VAL A 317 3.79 -9.73 -15.23
C VAL A 317 2.52 -10.03 -14.42
N ILE A 318 1.70 -10.99 -14.88
CA ILE A 318 0.44 -11.35 -14.22
C ILE A 318 0.68 -12.18 -12.98
N LYS A 319 1.55 -13.20 -13.05
CA LYS A 319 1.87 -14.04 -11.90
C LYS A 319 2.80 -13.35 -10.90
N GLY A 320 3.64 -12.42 -11.36
CA GLY A 320 4.68 -11.83 -10.54
C GLY A 320 5.79 -12.84 -10.21
N ASN A 321 6.62 -12.51 -9.23
CA ASN A 321 7.70 -13.38 -8.72
C ASN A 321 7.23 -14.25 -7.53
N GLY A 322 5.92 -14.37 -7.31
CA GLY A 322 5.37 -15.21 -6.24
C GLY A 322 5.51 -16.69 -6.56
N GLU A 323 5.83 -17.48 -5.55
CA GLU A 323 5.73 -18.93 -5.64
C GLU A 323 4.27 -19.34 -5.94
N PRO A 324 4.05 -20.37 -6.78
CA PRO A 324 2.70 -20.87 -7.02
C PRO A 324 2.06 -21.30 -5.71
N CYS A 325 0.81 -20.88 -5.47
CA CYS A 325 0.08 -21.34 -4.30
C CYS A 325 -0.12 -22.87 -4.37
N SER A 326 0.30 -23.57 -3.32
CA SER A 326 0.00 -25.00 -3.17
C SER A 326 -1.50 -25.20 -2.99
N ARG A 327 -2.01 -26.34 -3.42
CA ARG A 327 -3.44 -26.67 -3.29
C ARG A 327 -3.69 -28.01 -2.65
N ARG A 328 -2.64 -28.73 -2.24
CA ARG A 328 -2.78 -30.10 -1.70
C ARG A 328 -3.78 -30.18 -0.55
N ILE A 329 -3.79 -29.16 0.33
CA ILE A 329 -4.83 -29.01 1.35
C ILE A 329 -5.67 -27.80 1.01
N SER A 330 -6.95 -27.99 0.77
CA SER A 330 -7.90 -26.92 0.45
C SER A 330 -8.48 -26.26 1.70
N SER A 331 -8.69 -27.02 2.79
CA SER A 331 -9.13 -26.50 4.08
C SER A 331 -8.77 -27.41 5.25
N MET A 332 -8.61 -26.82 6.44
CA MET A 332 -8.56 -27.53 7.71
C MET A 332 -9.49 -26.83 8.70
N ILE A 333 -10.24 -27.62 9.46
CA ILE A 333 -11.14 -27.13 10.52
C ILE A 333 -10.90 -27.98 11.75
N SER A 334 -10.75 -27.35 12.92
CA SER A 334 -10.59 -28.05 14.22
C SER A 334 -11.70 -27.69 15.19
N ASP A 335 -12.09 -28.65 16.05
CA ASP A 335 -13.11 -28.48 17.09
C ASP A 335 -12.58 -28.69 18.52
N GLY A 336 -11.27 -28.86 18.70
CA GLY A 336 -10.63 -29.10 19.99
C GLY A 336 -10.41 -30.60 20.33
N THR A 337 -11.03 -31.52 19.59
CA THR A 337 -10.81 -32.97 19.70
C THR A 337 -10.56 -33.61 18.34
N SER A 338 -10.84 -32.90 17.27
CA SER A 338 -10.60 -33.37 15.90
C SER A 338 -10.07 -32.28 14.98
N VAL A 339 -9.44 -32.71 13.90
CA VAL A 339 -9.04 -31.87 12.76
C VAL A 339 -9.55 -32.52 11.48
N LYS A 340 -10.45 -31.82 10.81
CA LYS A 340 -10.97 -32.22 9.50
C LYS A 340 -10.12 -31.56 8.41
N ILE A 341 -9.44 -32.37 7.62
CA ILE A 341 -8.56 -31.97 6.52
C ILE A 341 -9.27 -32.29 5.21
N THR A 342 -9.45 -31.30 4.35
CA THR A 342 -9.96 -31.50 2.99
C THR A 342 -8.82 -31.31 2.00
N LEU A 343 -8.61 -32.31 1.15
CA LEU A 343 -7.59 -32.27 0.09
C LEU A 343 -8.14 -31.58 -1.17
N ASP A 344 -7.26 -31.16 -2.06
CA ASP A 344 -7.60 -30.59 -3.37
C ASP A 344 -8.40 -31.55 -4.27
N SER A 345 -8.19 -32.86 -4.09
CA SER A 345 -8.97 -33.92 -4.75
C SER A 345 -10.41 -34.05 -4.27
N GLY A 346 -10.82 -33.25 -3.26
CA GLY A 346 -12.12 -33.34 -2.58
C GLY A 346 -12.20 -34.47 -1.54
N LYS A 347 -11.16 -35.29 -1.40
CA LYS A 347 -11.09 -36.31 -0.34
C LYS A 347 -10.88 -35.66 1.01
N MET A 348 -11.43 -36.30 2.05
CA MET A 348 -11.37 -35.80 3.43
C MET A 348 -10.71 -36.81 4.35
N VAL A 349 -9.94 -36.29 5.29
CA VAL A 349 -9.39 -37.02 6.43
C VAL A 349 -9.79 -36.30 7.69
N THR A 350 -10.39 -36.99 8.65
CA THR A 350 -10.63 -36.49 9.98
C THR A 350 -9.68 -37.18 10.96
N LEU A 351 -8.78 -36.42 11.55
CA LEU A 351 -7.97 -36.89 12.67
C LEU A 351 -8.78 -36.65 13.94
N ARG A 352 -8.94 -37.66 14.80
CA ARG A 352 -9.71 -37.58 16.04
C ARG A 352 -8.89 -38.10 17.20
N TRP A 353 -9.01 -37.46 18.34
CA TRP A 353 -8.36 -37.80 19.62
C TRP A 353 -9.41 -38.07 20.69
N ASP A 354 -9.15 -39.03 21.56
CA ASP A 354 -9.91 -39.17 22.80
C ASP A 354 -9.47 -38.09 23.79
N ALA A 355 -10.32 -37.75 24.78
CA ALA A 355 -10.10 -36.64 25.70
C ALA A 355 -8.80 -36.77 26.55
N ASP A 356 -8.43 -38.00 26.89
CA ASP A 356 -7.24 -38.30 27.70
C ASP A 356 -6.05 -38.79 26.87
N ALA A 357 -6.16 -38.78 25.55
CA ALA A 357 -5.13 -39.27 24.66
C ALA A 357 -3.92 -38.32 24.60
N THR A 358 -2.74 -38.88 24.42
CA THR A 358 -1.58 -38.07 23.98
C THR A 358 -1.76 -37.58 22.57
N VAL A 359 -1.06 -36.52 22.18
CA VAL A 359 -1.18 -35.95 20.80
C VAL A 359 -0.82 -36.98 19.70
N TYR A 360 -0.15 -38.07 20.04
CA TYR A 360 0.24 -39.12 19.12
C TYR A 360 -0.80 -40.24 18.96
N GLU A 361 -1.76 -40.31 19.87
CA GLU A 361 -2.82 -41.33 19.89
C GLU A 361 -4.05 -40.81 19.18
N PHE A 362 -4.02 -40.80 17.85
CA PHE A 362 -5.11 -40.33 17.02
C PHE A 362 -5.65 -41.43 16.10
N GLU A 363 -6.91 -41.29 15.75
CA GLU A 363 -7.56 -42.08 14.71
C GLU A 363 -7.72 -41.25 13.44
N ALA A 364 -7.42 -41.83 12.28
CA ALA A 364 -7.71 -41.24 10.99
C ALA A 364 -8.99 -41.83 10.41
N LEU A 365 -9.96 -40.99 10.07
CA LEU A 365 -11.25 -41.39 9.49
C LEU A 365 -11.40 -40.79 8.09
N ASN A 366 -11.99 -41.54 7.16
CA ASN A 366 -12.33 -41.02 5.84
C ASN A 366 -13.65 -40.21 5.87
N GLU A 367 -14.09 -39.74 4.70
CA GLU A 367 -15.32 -38.95 4.54
C GLU A 367 -16.60 -39.65 5.02
N ASN A 368 -16.58 -40.99 5.10
CA ASN A 368 -17.72 -41.82 5.56
C ASN A 368 -17.57 -42.22 7.04
N GLY A 369 -16.61 -41.65 7.77
CA GLY A 369 -16.33 -41.98 9.18
C GLY A 369 -15.67 -43.34 9.39
N LYS A 370 -15.22 -44.03 8.33
CA LYS A 370 -14.53 -45.31 8.45
C LYS A 370 -13.05 -45.08 8.74
N LYS A 371 -12.48 -45.88 9.66
CA LYS A 371 -11.05 -45.83 9.99
C LYS A 371 -10.18 -46.09 8.76
N ILE A 372 -9.15 -45.28 8.60
CA ILE A 372 -8.09 -45.44 7.60
C ILE A 372 -6.96 -46.25 8.27
N GLU A 373 -6.50 -47.31 7.63
CA GLU A 373 -5.36 -48.04 8.14
C GLU A 373 -4.09 -47.16 8.09
N MET A 374 -3.30 -47.21 9.15
CA MET A 374 -2.06 -46.47 9.33
C MET A 374 -0.87 -47.44 9.30
N THR A 375 0.24 -47.04 8.70
CA THR A 375 1.49 -47.77 8.67
C THR A 375 2.62 -46.93 9.24
N GLY A 376 3.59 -47.56 9.95
CA GLY A 376 4.66 -46.86 10.65
C GLY A 376 4.34 -46.64 12.13
N ASP A 377 5.18 -45.90 12.82
CA ASP A 377 5.00 -45.48 14.20
C ASP A 377 5.19 -43.95 14.35
N SER A 378 4.77 -43.40 15.47
CA SER A 378 4.77 -41.95 15.70
C SER A 378 6.18 -41.31 15.69
N PHE A 379 7.25 -42.07 15.87
CA PHE A 379 8.63 -41.58 15.90
C PHE A 379 9.32 -41.70 14.54
N SER A 380 9.03 -42.78 13.78
CA SER A 380 9.56 -43.03 12.45
C SER A 380 8.67 -42.45 11.33
N GLY A 381 7.48 -41.99 11.70
CA GLY A 381 6.48 -41.43 10.80
C GLY A 381 5.32 -42.38 10.53
N VAL A 382 4.10 -41.87 10.68
CA VAL A 382 2.84 -42.54 10.36
C VAL A 382 2.36 -42.11 8.98
N GLN A 383 2.05 -43.06 8.12
CA GLN A 383 1.44 -42.80 6.81
C GLN A 383 0.04 -43.43 6.75
N LEU A 384 -0.88 -42.74 6.10
CA LEU A 384 -2.22 -43.26 5.83
C LEU A 384 -2.23 -44.12 4.59
N LYS A 385 -2.87 -45.28 4.65
CA LYS A 385 -2.99 -46.20 3.53
C LYS A 385 -3.99 -45.73 2.51
N GLY A 386 -3.58 -45.67 1.26
CA GLY A 386 -4.40 -45.29 0.11
C GLY A 386 -3.78 -44.15 -0.71
N ASP A 387 -3.91 -44.24 -2.04
CA ASP A 387 -3.28 -43.31 -2.99
C ASP A 387 -3.69 -41.87 -2.77
N ALA A 388 -4.93 -41.64 -2.32
CA ALA A 388 -5.45 -40.29 -2.03
C ALA A 388 -4.70 -39.58 -0.89
N TYR A 389 -4.05 -40.32 0.00
CA TYR A 389 -3.38 -39.80 1.21
C TYR A 389 -1.86 -39.83 1.08
N GLN A 390 -1.34 -40.29 -0.06
CA GLN A 390 0.10 -40.29 -0.33
C GLN A 390 0.66 -38.86 -0.17
N GLY A 391 1.84 -38.74 0.45
CA GLY A 391 2.47 -37.43 0.75
C GLY A 391 2.02 -36.77 2.05
N LEU A 392 1.11 -37.41 2.82
CA LEU A 392 0.79 -36.99 4.20
C LEU A 392 1.61 -37.86 5.17
N LEU A 393 2.53 -37.22 5.89
CA LEU A 393 3.39 -37.86 6.89
C LEU A 393 3.13 -37.25 8.25
N PHE A 394 2.86 -38.10 9.27
CA PHE A 394 2.60 -37.66 10.64
C PHE A 394 3.75 -38.11 11.55
N GLU A 395 4.40 -37.17 12.22
CA GLU A 395 5.59 -37.42 13.03
C GLU A 395 5.46 -36.79 14.42
N ALA A 396 5.93 -37.52 15.42
CA ALA A 396 6.10 -37.01 16.78
C ALA A 396 7.31 -36.08 16.84
N THR A 397 7.14 -34.88 17.35
CA THR A 397 8.25 -33.93 17.56
C THR A 397 7.99 -33.02 18.75
N LYS A 398 8.99 -32.22 19.12
CA LYS A 398 8.86 -31.21 20.18
C LYS A 398 8.97 -29.81 19.55
N ARG A 399 8.04 -28.93 19.96
CA ARG A 399 8.07 -27.54 19.55
C ARG A 399 8.02 -26.61 20.74
N ARG A 400 8.75 -25.50 20.67
CA ARG A 400 8.66 -24.42 21.66
C ARG A 400 7.41 -23.60 21.39
N ILE A 401 6.51 -23.56 22.37
CA ILE A 401 5.19 -22.93 22.28
C ILE A 401 5.08 -21.85 23.34
N THR A 402 4.41 -20.73 23.00
CA THR A 402 4.00 -19.71 23.96
C THR A 402 2.57 -20.03 24.42
N TYR A 403 2.43 -20.57 25.59
CA TYR A 403 1.15 -20.91 26.21
C TYR A 403 1.08 -20.34 27.62
N GLN A 404 -0.04 -19.69 28.00
CA GLN A 404 -0.20 -18.99 29.28
C GLN A 404 0.99 -18.06 29.62
N GLU A 405 1.40 -17.25 28.61
CA GLU A 405 2.52 -16.30 28.69
C GLU A 405 3.91 -16.92 28.91
N GLN A 406 4.00 -18.23 29.01
CA GLN A 406 5.26 -18.95 29.17
C GLN A 406 5.70 -19.61 27.87
N LYS A 407 7.02 -19.64 27.64
CA LYS A 407 7.63 -20.34 26.51
C LYS A 407 8.24 -21.64 26.96
N THR A 408 7.58 -22.75 26.66
CA THR A 408 8.06 -24.10 27.03
C THR A 408 7.94 -25.05 25.83
N TYR A 409 8.54 -26.24 25.96
CA TYR A 409 8.47 -27.28 24.93
C TYR A 409 7.27 -28.18 25.19
N PHE A 410 6.51 -28.42 24.13
CA PHE A 410 5.40 -29.37 24.14
C PHE A 410 5.63 -30.44 23.06
N ASP A 411 5.09 -31.63 23.33
CA ASP A 411 4.98 -32.68 22.33
C ASP A 411 3.92 -32.26 21.32
N VAL A 412 4.27 -32.36 20.02
CA VAL A 412 3.38 -32.03 18.91
C VAL A 412 3.35 -33.13 17.88
N LEU A 413 2.18 -33.37 17.30
CA LEU A 413 2.03 -34.15 16.08
C LEU A 413 2.28 -33.20 14.90
N ARG A 414 3.30 -33.47 14.12
CA ARG A 414 3.62 -32.77 12.89
C ARG A 414 3.03 -33.50 11.70
N LEU A 415 2.16 -32.84 10.97
CA LEU A 415 1.75 -33.25 9.63
C LEU A 415 2.65 -32.58 8.61
N THR A 416 3.46 -33.34 7.91
CA THR A 416 4.22 -32.87 6.75
C THR A 416 3.49 -33.25 5.46
N VAL A 417 3.38 -32.30 4.52
CA VAL A 417 2.65 -32.45 3.28
C VAL A 417 3.62 -32.27 2.11
N ASP A 418 3.79 -33.34 1.30
CA ASP A 418 4.66 -33.39 0.12
C ASP A 418 6.10 -32.90 0.39
N ASP A 419 6.62 -33.12 1.60
CA ASP A 419 7.93 -32.67 2.11
C ASP A 419 8.16 -31.14 2.00
N LYS A 420 7.07 -30.35 1.87
CA LYS A 420 7.15 -28.89 1.65
C LYS A 420 6.57 -28.06 2.79
N TYR A 421 5.45 -28.49 3.33
CA TYR A 421 4.70 -27.74 4.34
C TYR A 421 4.46 -28.59 5.56
N SER A 422 4.51 -27.97 6.74
CA SER A 422 4.23 -28.68 8.00
C SER A 422 3.19 -27.95 8.86
N TRP A 423 2.42 -28.75 9.58
CA TRP A 423 1.34 -28.33 10.48
C TRP A 423 1.56 -29.03 11.82
N ASP A 424 1.72 -28.25 12.88
CA ASP A 424 1.98 -28.79 14.22
C ASP A 424 0.72 -28.72 15.08
N PHE A 425 0.35 -29.83 15.68
CA PHE A 425 -0.80 -29.96 16.59
C PHE A 425 -0.32 -30.35 17.98
N ALA A 426 -0.84 -29.69 19.03
CA ALA A 426 -0.55 -30.00 20.42
C ALA A 426 -1.84 -30.27 21.20
N MET A 427 -1.81 -31.24 22.10
CA MET A 427 -2.85 -31.41 23.11
C MET A 427 -2.51 -30.55 24.33
N LEU A 428 -3.36 -29.60 24.62
CA LEU A 428 -3.20 -28.66 25.74
C LEU A 428 -4.36 -28.84 26.72
N GLY A 429 -4.29 -28.23 27.90
CA GLY A 429 -5.36 -28.30 28.89
C GLY A 429 -6.73 -27.78 28.41
N VAL A 430 -6.76 -27.09 27.25
CA VAL A 430 -7.97 -26.63 26.56
C VAL A 430 -8.31 -27.47 25.33
N GLY A 431 -7.74 -28.66 25.18
CA GLY A 431 -7.89 -29.58 24.08
C GLY A 431 -6.89 -29.35 22.96
N LEU A 432 -7.14 -29.99 21.80
CA LEU A 432 -6.30 -29.91 20.63
C LEU A 432 -6.22 -28.48 20.06
N ARG A 433 -5.00 -28.05 19.75
CA ARG A 433 -4.72 -26.75 19.12
C ARG A 433 -3.70 -26.89 17.99
N TYR A 434 -3.91 -26.16 16.93
CA TYR A 434 -2.89 -25.89 15.93
C TYR A 434 -1.87 -24.89 16.49
N ILE A 435 -0.60 -25.13 16.25
CA ILE A 435 0.48 -24.23 16.66
C ILE A 435 0.93 -23.43 15.45
N ASN A 436 0.56 -22.17 15.43
CA ASN A 436 0.80 -21.28 14.29
C ASN A 436 2.28 -20.91 14.09
N GLY A 437 2.59 -20.16 13.04
CA GLY A 437 3.96 -19.77 12.65
C GLY A 437 4.71 -19.03 13.75
N VAL A 438 4.02 -18.25 14.60
CA VAL A 438 4.63 -17.50 15.72
C VAL A 438 4.73 -18.33 17.01
N GLY A 439 4.35 -19.61 16.99
CA GLY A 439 4.43 -20.52 18.11
C GLY A 439 3.32 -20.32 19.16
N LYS A 440 2.19 -19.78 18.78
CA LYS A 440 1.00 -19.65 19.63
C LYS A 440 -0.06 -20.70 19.26
N PRO A 441 -0.78 -21.27 20.25
CA PRO A 441 -1.88 -22.18 19.98
C PRO A 441 -3.11 -21.44 19.46
N ASP A 442 -3.76 -22.00 18.44
CA ASP A 442 -4.97 -21.43 17.85
C ASP A 442 -5.90 -22.55 17.32
N MET A 443 -7.11 -22.15 16.89
CA MET A 443 -8.07 -23.03 16.24
C MET A 443 -7.98 -22.85 14.73
N LEU A 444 -8.24 -23.92 13.98
CA LEU A 444 -8.39 -23.87 12.55
C LEU A 444 -9.89 -23.74 12.21
N HIS A 445 -10.24 -22.74 11.42
CA HIS A 445 -11.62 -22.50 11.00
C HIS A 445 -11.71 -22.23 9.48
N TYR A 446 -12.92 -22.32 8.97
CA TYR A 446 -13.17 -21.96 7.56
C TYR A 446 -13.12 -20.45 7.39
N VAL A 447 -12.38 -20.01 6.39
CA VAL A 447 -12.30 -18.61 6.01
C VAL A 447 -13.03 -18.36 4.70
N GLU A 448 -13.95 -17.39 4.74
CA GLU A 448 -14.71 -16.99 3.56
C GLU A 448 -13.79 -16.39 2.50
N SER A 449 -13.94 -16.85 1.27
CA SER A 449 -13.23 -16.31 0.11
C SER A 449 -14.20 -16.09 -1.05
N PHE A 450 -13.92 -15.12 -1.91
CA PHE A 450 -14.74 -14.84 -3.08
C PHE A 450 -13.86 -14.41 -4.26
N GLY A 451 -14.08 -15.06 -5.40
CA GLY A 451 -13.34 -14.79 -6.63
C GLY A 451 -11.87 -15.19 -6.54
N MET A 452 -11.16 -15.08 -7.63
CA MET A 452 -9.74 -15.41 -7.78
C MET A 452 -9.40 -16.90 -7.57
N GLU A 453 -10.40 -17.79 -7.52
CA GLU A 453 -10.18 -19.24 -7.45
C GLU A 453 -9.32 -19.69 -8.63
N GLY A 454 -8.25 -20.41 -8.34
CA GLY A 454 -7.26 -20.81 -9.34
C GLY A 454 -6.25 -19.74 -9.74
N HIS A 455 -6.34 -18.52 -9.20
CA HIS A 455 -5.49 -17.36 -9.52
C HIS A 455 -4.98 -16.66 -8.25
N TYR A 456 -4.79 -17.40 -7.16
CA TYR A 456 -4.25 -16.81 -5.92
C TYR A 456 -2.83 -16.26 -6.07
N ASP A 457 -2.05 -16.82 -7.00
CA ASP A 457 -0.71 -16.36 -7.38
C ASP A 457 -0.70 -15.09 -8.26
N PHE A 458 -1.88 -14.59 -8.67
CA PHE A 458 -1.99 -13.39 -9.48
C PHE A 458 -1.28 -12.20 -8.85
N ALA A 459 -0.48 -11.48 -9.66
CA ALA A 459 0.22 -10.25 -9.29
C ALA A 459 1.01 -10.37 -7.96
N SER A 460 1.88 -11.39 -7.86
CA SER A 460 2.66 -11.69 -6.64
C SER A 460 1.77 -11.97 -5.44
N ASN A 461 0.88 -12.94 -5.58
CA ASN A 461 -0.07 -13.44 -4.56
C ASN A 461 -1.13 -12.42 -4.10
N ARG A 462 -1.32 -11.29 -4.84
CA ARG A 462 -2.45 -10.38 -4.56
C ARG A 462 -3.80 -11.05 -4.80
N GLY A 463 -3.88 -12.04 -5.70
CA GLY A 463 -5.09 -12.84 -5.90
C GLY A 463 -5.60 -13.47 -4.62
N TYR A 464 -4.69 -14.05 -3.80
CA TYR A 464 -5.03 -14.56 -2.47
C TYR A 464 -5.57 -13.44 -1.56
N ILE A 465 -4.85 -12.33 -1.44
CA ILE A 465 -5.26 -11.20 -0.58
C ILE A 465 -6.62 -10.66 -1.01
N TRP A 466 -6.85 -10.47 -2.30
CA TRP A 466 -8.12 -9.93 -2.81
C TRP A 466 -9.28 -10.89 -2.59
N SER A 467 -9.08 -12.20 -2.75
CA SER A 467 -10.14 -13.19 -2.52
C SER A 467 -10.67 -13.18 -1.08
N ARG A 468 -9.83 -12.84 -0.09
CA ARG A 468 -10.21 -12.68 1.34
C ARG A 468 -10.67 -11.25 1.66
N THR A 469 -10.31 -10.29 0.84
CA THR A 469 -10.75 -8.89 0.98
C THR A 469 -12.16 -8.67 0.45
N PHE A 470 -12.55 -9.31 -0.66
CA PHE A 470 -13.86 -9.11 -1.27
C PHE A 470 -15.05 -9.41 -0.33
N PRO A 471 -15.04 -10.44 0.53
CA PRO A 471 -16.09 -10.62 1.53
C PRO A 471 -16.24 -9.43 2.48
N LEU A 472 -15.16 -8.72 2.82
CA LEU A 472 -15.20 -7.56 3.71
C LEU A 472 -15.98 -6.38 3.12
N LEU A 473 -16.02 -6.24 1.79
CA LEU A 473 -16.70 -5.14 1.11
C LEU A 473 -18.21 -5.10 1.43
N LYS A 474 -18.83 -6.26 1.67
CA LYS A 474 -20.24 -6.35 2.09
C LYS A 474 -20.48 -5.71 3.46
N ARG A 475 -19.50 -5.80 4.36
CA ARG A 475 -19.57 -5.28 5.74
C ARG A 475 -19.24 -3.78 5.81
N THR A 476 -18.54 -3.25 4.79
CA THR A 476 -18.01 -1.89 4.75
C THR A 476 -18.71 -0.99 3.71
N LEU A 477 -20.00 -1.27 3.40
CA LEU A 477 -20.77 -0.50 2.41
C LEU A 477 -20.98 0.97 2.81
N LEU A 478 -21.20 1.27 4.08
CA LEU A 478 -21.45 2.64 4.55
C LEU A 478 -20.24 3.20 5.29
N LEU A 479 -19.71 2.44 6.24
CA LEU A 479 -18.54 2.80 7.05
C LEU A 479 -17.50 1.70 6.91
N GLY A 480 -16.22 2.08 6.97
CA GLY A 480 -15.12 1.15 6.98
C GLY A 480 -14.81 0.62 8.39
N VAL A 481 -13.82 -0.27 8.45
CA VAL A 481 -13.31 -0.83 9.72
C VAL A 481 -12.42 0.16 10.50
N GLY A 482 -12.18 1.34 9.94
CA GLY A 482 -11.27 2.35 10.45
C GLY A 482 -9.91 2.32 9.76
N ARG A 483 -9.27 3.49 9.70
CA ARG A 483 -7.93 3.63 9.12
C ARG A 483 -6.95 2.68 9.80
N ASP A 484 -6.06 2.11 9.00
CA ASP A 484 -5.02 1.16 9.42
C ASP A 484 -5.53 -0.08 10.19
N ASN A 485 -6.86 -0.30 10.22
CA ASN A 485 -7.49 -1.47 10.81
C ASN A 485 -7.68 -2.64 9.82
N PHE A 486 -7.17 -2.54 8.61
CA PHE A 486 -7.26 -3.63 7.62
C PHE A 486 -6.66 -4.94 8.15
N ALA A 487 -5.51 -4.88 8.85
CA ALA A 487 -4.85 -6.06 9.40
C ALA A 487 -5.71 -6.84 10.40
N TYR A 488 -6.62 -6.16 11.10
CA TYR A 488 -7.53 -6.75 12.08
C TYR A 488 -8.80 -7.31 11.44
N ALA A 489 -9.23 -6.71 10.34
CA ALA A 489 -10.42 -7.14 9.58
C ALA A 489 -10.09 -8.28 8.60
N PHE A 490 -8.87 -8.30 8.05
CA PHE A 490 -8.39 -9.36 7.19
C PHE A 490 -8.20 -10.64 8.01
N PRO A 491 -8.62 -11.81 7.51
CA PRO A 491 -8.48 -13.07 8.25
C PRO A 491 -7.00 -13.52 8.28
N ASN A 492 -6.19 -12.88 9.13
CA ASN A 492 -4.78 -13.22 9.32
C ASN A 492 -4.58 -14.60 9.99
N ASP A 493 -5.65 -15.22 10.46
CA ASP A 493 -5.79 -16.58 10.96
C ASP A 493 -6.24 -17.59 9.86
N ASP A 494 -6.30 -17.17 8.59
CA ASP A 494 -6.38 -18.12 7.44
C ASP A 494 -5.05 -18.87 7.28
N TYR A 495 -4.76 -19.73 8.23
CA TYR A 495 -3.48 -20.45 8.25
C TYR A 495 -3.30 -21.33 7.01
N VAL A 496 -4.37 -21.99 6.54
CA VAL A 496 -4.30 -22.86 5.36
C VAL A 496 -4.00 -22.05 4.11
N GLY A 497 -4.74 -21.00 3.85
CA GLY A 497 -4.53 -20.14 2.68
C GLY A 497 -3.16 -19.45 2.71
N LYS A 498 -2.71 -19.00 3.89
CA LYS A 498 -1.40 -18.37 4.08
C LYS A 498 -0.24 -19.33 3.82
N VAL A 499 -0.28 -20.55 4.37
CA VAL A 499 0.74 -21.58 4.11
C VAL A 499 0.77 -21.92 2.64
N ASN A 500 -0.38 -22.15 2.02
CA ASN A 500 -0.48 -22.50 0.61
C ASN A 500 0.12 -21.43 -0.31
N CYS A 501 0.05 -20.16 0.07
CA CYS A 501 0.50 -19.03 -0.75
C CYS A 501 1.80 -18.37 -0.22
N GLY A 502 2.52 -19.02 0.69
CA GLY A 502 3.82 -18.54 1.17
C GLY A 502 3.78 -17.35 2.14
N PHE A 503 2.62 -17.08 2.77
CA PHE A 503 2.43 -16.01 3.76
C PHE A 503 2.48 -16.49 5.21
N ASN A 504 2.94 -17.71 5.48
CA ASN A 504 2.81 -18.38 6.77
C ASN A 504 3.16 -17.50 7.99
N GLU A 505 4.28 -16.77 7.92
CA GLU A 505 4.78 -15.90 9.00
C GLU A 505 4.47 -14.42 8.78
N GLN A 506 3.86 -14.06 7.66
CA GLN A 506 3.59 -12.67 7.31
C GLN A 506 2.20 -12.26 7.79
N ILE A 507 2.10 -11.03 8.28
CA ILE A 507 0.83 -10.38 8.58
C ILE A 507 0.42 -9.61 7.33
N VAL A 508 -0.78 -9.89 6.82
CA VAL A 508 -1.34 -9.13 5.71
C VAL A 508 -1.94 -7.84 6.28
N THR A 509 -1.24 -6.73 6.09
CA THR A 509 -1.60 -5.43 6.67
C THR A 509 -2.39 -4.53 5.72
N LYS A 510 -2.40 -4.85 4.43
CA LYS A 510 -3.01 -4.02 3.39
C LYS A 510 -3.39 -4.85 2.15
N PRO A 511 -4.38 -4.40 1.35
CA PRO A 511 -4.86 -5.15 0.20
C PRO A 511 -3.99 -5.01 -1.05
N HIS A 512 -2.94 -4.18 -1.04
CA HIS A 512 -2.15 -3.81 -2.22
C HIS A 512 -2.99 -3.31 -3.40
N ASN A 513 -4.02 -2.53 -3.06
CA ASN A 513 -4.90 -1.82 -3.98
C ASN A 513 -5.54 -0.64 -3.23
N MET A 514 -5.24 0.57 -3.65
CA MET A 514 -5.67 1.81 -2.99
C MET A 514 -7.20 1.93 -2.87
N TYR A 515 -7.92 1.41 -3.85
CA TYR A 515 -9.39 1.49 -3.87
C TYR A 515 -10.01 0.52 -2.87
N LEU A 516 -9.49 -0.71 -2.79
CA LEU A 516 -9.89 -1.68 -1.77
C LEU A 516 -9.48 -1.19 -0.38
N GLN A 517 -8.31 -0.56 -0.25
CA GLN A 517 -7.85 0.03 1.01
C GLN A 517 -8.85 1.09 1.50
N ILE A 518 -9.19 2.07 0.64
CA ILE A 518 -10.16 3.13 1.00
C ILE A 518 -11.52 2.53 1.31
N TRP A 519 -12.02 1.58 0.48
CA TRP A 519 -13.34 1.00 0.72
C TRP A 519 -13.40 0.25 2.04
N VAL A 520 -12.44 -0.66 2.30
CA VAL A 520 -12.46 -1.46 3.53
C VAL A 520 -12.22 -0.60 4.77
N GLN A 521 -11.28 0.35 4.71
CA GLN A 521 -10.90 1.14 5.88
C GLN A 521 -11.82 2.32 6.16
N ASP A 522 -12.34 2.97 5.10
CA ASP A 522 -13.13 4.20 5.23
C ASP A 522 -14.61 4.03 4.84
N GLY A 523 -14.94 3.03 4.02
CA GLY A 523 -16.27 2.80 3.47
C GLY A 523 -16.44 3.24 2.02
N LEU A 524 -17.46 2.69 1.35
CA LEU A 524 -17.76 3.00 -0.05
C LEU A 524 -18.04 4.49 -0.31
N PRO A 525 -18.77 5.24 0.55
CA PRO A 525 -19.00 6.66 0.28
C PRO A 525 -17.71 7.49 0.26
N ALA A 526 -16.70 7.15 1.08
CA ALA A 526 -15.39 7.78 1.04
C ALA A 526 -14.67 7.51 -0.29
N LEU A 527 -14.69 6.26 -0.76
CA LEU A 527 -14.16 5.89 -2.07
C LEU A 527 -14.85 6.65 -3.20
N LEU A 528 -16.18 6.70 -3.20
CA LEU A 528 -16.95 7.41 -4.23
C LEU A 528 -16.63 8.91 -4.25
N ALA A 529 -16.50 9.54 -3.09
CA ALA A 529 -16.11 10.96 -2.98
C ALA A 529 -14.68 11.19 -3.52
N PHE A 530 -13.74 10.30 -3.22
CA PHE A 530 -12.37 10.35 -3.74
C PHE A 530 -12.33 10.21 -5.27
N LEU A 531 -13.05 9.25 -5.83
CA LEU A 531 -13.18 9.06 -7.28
C LEU A 531 -13.89 10.24 -7.95
N ALA A 532 -14.93 10.80 -7.33
CA ALA A 532 -15.64 11.96 -7.84
C ALA A 532 -14.74 13.21 -7.91
N LEU A 533 -13.83 13.40 -6.95
CA LEU A 533 -12.81 14.45 -7.03
C LEU A 533 -11.93 14.27 -8.27
N TYR A 534 -11.44 13.05 -8.52
CA TYR A 534 -10.63 12.78 -9.70
C TYR A 534 -11.40 13.07 -11.01
N LEU A 535 -12.61 12.56 -11.14
CA LEU A 535 -13.46 12.77 -12.31
C LEU A 535 -13.78 14.27 -12.53
N LEU A 536 -14.00 15.00 -11.43
CA LEU A 536 -14.21 16.45 -11.48
C LEU A 536 -12.97 17.19 -12.00
N LEU A 537 -11.77 16.83 -11.52
CA LEU A 537 -10.51 17.38 -12.02
C LEU A 537 -10.32 17.07 -13.50
N PHE A 538 -10.54 15.81 -13.88
CA PHE A 538 -10.42 15.35 -15.27
C PHE A 538 -11.35 16.17 -16.19
N GLY A 539 -12.63 16.29 -15.84
CA GLY A 539 -13.61 17.06 -16.58
C GLY A 539 -13.27 18.56 -16.69
N ARG A 540 -12.72 19.15 -15.62
CA ARG A 540 -12.27 20.57 -15.63
C ARG A 540 -11.07 20.76 -16.56
N THR A 541 -10.09 19.85 -16.50
CA THR A 541 -8.90 19.92 -17.36
C THR A 541 -9.28 19.73 -18.83
N ILE A 542 -10.21 18.80 -19.14
CA ILE A 542 -10.77 18.68 -20.50
C ILE A 542 -11.35 20.00 -20.97
N ARG A 543 -12.30 20.57 -20.22
CA ARG A 543 -12.95 21.84 -20.60
C ARG A 543 -11.94 22.97 -20.83
N LYS A 544 -10.87 23.01 -20.02
CA LYS A 544 -9.81 24.00 -20.11
C LYS A 544 -8.91 23.80 -21.35
N CYS A 545 -8.48 22.57 -21.62
CA CYS A 545 -7.54 22.26 -22.70
C CYS A 545 -8.21 22.20 -24.09
N PHE A 546 -9.51 21.90 -24.15
CA PHE A 546 -10.24 21.85 -25.44
C PHE A 546 -10.80 23.21 -25.90
N LYS A 547 -10.39 24.33 -25.30
CA LYS A 547 -10.64 25.67 -25.83
C LYS A 547 -9.82 25.86 -27.13
N LYS A 548 -10.42 26.54 -28.13
CA LYS A 548 -9.74 26.82 -29.40
C LYS A 548 -8.54 27.76 -29.20
N GLY A 549 -7.43 27.49 -29.87
CA GLY A 549 -6.22 28.32 -29.85
C GLY A 549 -4.97 27.58 -29.39
N LYS A 550 -3.81 28.24 -29.45
CA LYS A 550 -2.56 27.69 -28.87
C LYS A 550 -2.65 27.62 -27.36
N TRP A 551 -2.23 26.49 -26.79
CA TRP A 551 -2.25 26.31 -25.35
C TRP A 551 -1.33 27.29 -24.62
N ASN A 552 -1.90 27.96 -23.65
CA ASN A 552 -1.16 28.80 -22.73
C ASN A 552 -0.47 27.95 -21.64
N ARG A 553 0.38 28.58 -20.85
CA ARG A 553 1.13 27.92 -19.77
C ARG A 553 0.20 27.24 -18.74
N SER A 554 -0.93 27.89 -18.41
CA SER A 554 -1.91 27.36 -17.45
C SER A 554 -2.59 26.07 -17.94
N GLN A 555 -2.82 25.92 -19.24
CA GLN A 555 -3.35 24.68 -19.86
C GLN A 555 -2.31 23.57 -19.83
N LYS A 556 -1.06 23.87 -20.20
CA LYS A 556 0.04 22.90 -20.22
C LYS A 556 0.36 22.33 -18.84
N ILE A 557 0.45 23.19 -17.82
CA ILE A 557 0.68 22.73 -16.43
C ILE A 557 -0.52 21.96 -15.87
N SER A 558 -1.77 22.35 -16.24
CA SER A 558 -2.97 21.58 -15.87
C SER A 558 -2.90 20.16 -16.43
N LEU A 559 -2.45 20.00 -17.68
CA LEU A 559 -2.28 18.69 -18.29
C LEU A 559 -1.18 17.89 -17.61
N ALA A 560 0.00 18.48 -17.35
CA ALA A 560 1.10 17.78 -16.70
C ALA A 560 0.69 17.26 -15.30
N LEU A 561 -0.04 18.07 -14.54
CA LEU A 561 -0.58 17.68 -13.25
C LEU A 561 -1.63 16.57 -13.38
N LEU A 562 -2.55 16.67 -14.36
CA LEU A 562 -3.53 15.62 -14.62
C LEU A 562 -2.86 14.30 -15.02
N CYS A 563 -1.82 14.33 -15.86
CA CYS A 563 -1.05 13.14 -16.22
C CYS A 563 -0.44 12.46 -14.99
N GLY A 564 0.19 13.23 -14.09
CA GLY A 564 0.76 12.70 -12.86
C GLY A 564 -0.30 12.11 -11.92
N VAL A 565 -1.40 12.84 -11.70
CA VAL A 565 -2.52 12.36 -10.88
C VAL A 565 -3.11 11.07 -11.49
N SER A 566 -3.32 11.02 -12.81
CA SER A 566 -3.83 9.81 -13.49
C SER A 566 -2.87 8.63 -13.38
N GLY A 567 -1.56 8.89 -13.52
CA GLY A 567 -0.51 7.88 -13.32
C GLY A 567 -0.55 7.28 -11.91
N TYR A 568 -0.70 8.11 -10.88
CA TYR A 568 -0.85 7.68 -9.50
C TYR A 568 -2.13 6.85 -9.27
N PHE A 569 -3.26 7.28 -9.83
CA PHE A 569 -4.53 6.54 -9.78
C PHE A 569 -4.39 5.15 -10.40
N VAL A 570 -3.73 5.04 -11.56
CA VAL A 570 -3.52 3.75 -12.23
C VAL A 570 -2.53 2.88 -11.44
N ALA A 571 -1.44 3.43 -10.92
CA ALA A 571 -0.52 2.70 -10.04
C ALA A 571 -1.24 2.18 -8.77
N GLY A 572 -2.22 2.93 -8.27
CA GLY A 572 -3.05 2.55 -7.12
C GLY A 572 -3.97 1.33 -7.33
N LEU A 573 -4.11 0.82 -8.56
CA LEU A 573 -4.79 -0.46 -8.82
C LEU A 573 -4.02 -1.67 -8.28
N ALA A 574 -2.70 -1.54 -8.14
CA ALA A 574 -1.83 -2.59 -7.63
C ALA A 574 -0.92 -2.14 -6.46
N ASN A 575 -1.10 -0.91 -5.97
CA ASN A 575 -0.41 -0.37 -4.81
C ASN A 575 -1.40 0.29 -3.85
N ASP A 576 -1.04 0.33 -2.59
CA ASP A 576 -1.81 1.04 -1.56
C ASP A 576 -1.47 2.54 -1.56
N SER A 577 -2.31 3.35 -0.91
CA SER A 577 -1.89 4.64 -0.39
C SER A 577 -0.74 4.44 0.60
N SER A 578 0.23 5.33 0.58
CA SER A 578 1.36 5.26 1.49
C SER A 578 1.78 6.65 1.93
N ILE A 579 2.02 6.79 3.22
CA ILE A 579 2.53 8.02 3.85
C ILE A 579 3.81 8.55 3.18
N CYS A 580 4.52 7.70 2.45
CA CYS A 580 5.72 8.08 1.71
C CYS A 580 5.43 8.90 0.45
N VAL A 581 4.24 8.74 -0.17
CA VAL A 581 3.86 9.34 -1.45
C VAL A 581 2.61 10.20 -1.34
N ALA A 582 1.66 9.79 -0.52
CA ALA A 582 0.35 10.43 -0.40
C ALA A 582 0.41 11.95 -0.07
N PRO A 583 1.33 12.46 0.77
CA PRO A 583 1.43 13.91 1.02
C PRO A 583 1.68 14.71 -0.27
N VAL A 584 2.59 14.22 -1.11
CA VAL A 584 2.91 14.83 -2.42
C VAL A 584 1.69 14.75 -3.34
N PHE A 585 1.02 13.60 -3.37
CA PHE A 585 -0.20 13.42 -4.16
C PHE A 585 -1.30 14.43 -3.76
N TRP A 586 -1.63 14.55 -2.48
CA TRP A 586 -2.70 15.44 -2.02
C TRP A 586 -2.39 16.91 -2.30
N ILE A 587 -1.11 17.32 -2.18
CA ILE A 587 -0.68 18.67 -2.55
C ILE A 587 -0.81 18.90 -4.05
N LEU A 588 -0.27 18.00 -4.90
CA LEU A 588 -0.35 18.15 -6.35
C LEU A 588 -1.80 18.08 -6.84
N PHE A 589 -2.65 17.28 -6.20
CA PHE A 589 -4.07 17.23 -6.46
C PHE A 589 -4.75 18.56 -6.16
N GLY A 590 -4.43 19.21 -5.02
CA GLY A 590 -4.88 20.54 -4.67
C GLY A 590 -4.37 21.62 -5.64
N VAL A 591 -3.08 21.56 -6.03
CA VAL A 591 -2.49 22.44 -7.05
C VAL A 591 -3.21 22.28 -8.39
N ALA A 592 -3.48 21.04 -8.82
CA ALA A 592 -4.20 20.76 -10.06
C ALA A 592 -5.59 21.41 -10.07
N PHE A 593 -6.32 21.34 -8.96
CA PHE A 593 -7.58 22.04 -8.79
C PHE A 593 -7.42 23.58 -8.78
N ALA A 594 -6.38 24.09 -8.14
CA ALA A 594 -6.09 25.54 -8.13
C ALA A 594 -5.79 26.06 -9.55
N VAL A 595 -5.01 25.30 -10.33
CA VAL A 595 -4.69 25.66 -11.74
C VAL A 595 -5.91 25.48 -12.65
N SER A 596 -6.72 24.41 -12.47
CA SER A 596 -7.87 24.13 -13.34
C SER A 596 -8.96 25.21 -13.32
N ARG A 597 -9.04 26.03 -12.25
CA ARG A 597 -10.04 27.11 -12.13
C ARG A 597 -9.60 28.45 -12.72
N ARG A 598 -8.34 28.58 -13.15
CA ARG A 598 -7.83 29.79 -13.81
C ARG A 598 -8.25 29.78 -15.28
N GLU A 599 -8.74 30.87 -15.78
CA GLU A 599 -9.12 31.04 -17.17
C GLU A 599 -7.91 31.12 -18.12
#